data_63b391d29ef1f2705ae35e16708d5930
#
_entry.id   63b391d29ef1f2705ae35e16708d5930
#
_cell.length_a   1.000
_cell.length_b   1.000
_cell.length_c   1.000
_cell.angle_alpha   90.00
_cell.angle_beta   90.00
_cell.angle_gamma   90.00
#
_symmetry.space_group_name_H-M   'P 1'
#
loop_
_entity.id
_entity.type
_entity.pdbx_description
1 polymer ?
#
loop_
_entity_poly.entity_id
_entity_poly.type
_entity_poly.pdbx_seq_one_letter_code
_entity_poly.pdbx_strand_id
1 'polypeptide(L)'
;MITIENLHKYFENKKVLNGVNLHIEEGTSSVIIGGSGTGKSVLIKCILGLLTPEEGRISIKDNLIFENGKFKKNNKIKIGMLFQGGALFDSLRIWQNVSFYNIQNGKNKKFCFEDAILNLEKVGLNKDVVNLYPSELSGGMQKRVALARAISIKPDIIFFDEPTTGLDPISADVINKLIIEKVRDIGATSLTITHDMSSARTISDKIYMLHKGEIIWEGNKDTIESTENPFVVQFINGLSEGPIN
;
A
#
# COMPACT_ATOMS: atom_id res chain seq x y z
N MET A 1 7.36 -6.65 -12.58
CA MET A 1 5.99 -6.07 -12.47
C MET A 1 5.97 -4.56 -12.35
N ILE A 2 6.56 -3.95 -11.33
CA ILE A 2 6.72 -2.49 -11.21
C ILE A 2 8.20 -2.16 -11.31
N THR A 3 8.57 -1.29 -12.24
CA THR A 3 9.94 -0.80 -12.40
C THR A 3 9.95 0.71 -12.33
N ILE A 4 10.80 1.25 -11.47
CA ILE A 4 11.01 2.67 -11.27
C ILE A 4 12.49 2.94 -11.52
N GLU A 5 12.77 3.93 -12.38
CA GLU A 5 14.11 4.29 -12.79
C GLU A 5 14.34 5.79 -12.57
N ASN A 6 15.33 6.10 -11.76
CA ASN A 6 15.82 7.46 -11.50
C ASN A 6 14.70 8.47 -11.20
N LEU A 7 13.77 8.10 -10.28
CA LEU A 7 12.58 8.91 -10.00
C LEU A 7 12.91 10.06 -9.04
N HIS A 8 12.60 11.29 -9.45
CA HIS A 8 12.79 12.49 -8.65
C HIS A 8 11.47 13.19 -8.37
N LYS A 9 11.30 13.64 -7.11
CA LYS A 9 10.18 14.48 -6.69
C LYS A 9 10.64 15.59 -5.77
N TYR A 10 10.31 16.82 -6.15
CA TYR A 10 10.61 18.03 -5.41
C TYR A 10 9.32 18.68 -4.89
N PHE A 11 9.40 19.32 -3.73
CA PHE A 11 8.41 20.27 -3.24
C PHE A 11 9.13 21.56 -2.93
N GLU A 12 8.88 22.62 -3.70
CA GLU A 12 9.62 23.86 -3.63
C GLU A 12 11.15 23.58 -3.77
N ASN A 13 11.91 23.81 -2.70
CA ASN A 13 13.35 23.60 -2.67
C ASN A 13 13.79 22.28 -2.01
N LYS A 14 12.81 21.43 -1.59
CA LYS A 14 13.10 20.17 -0.90
C LYS A 14 13.01 18.99 -1.85
N LYS A 15 14.13 18.28 -2.06
CA LYS A 15 14.13 16.97 -2.70
C LYS A 15 13.52 15.94 -1.76
N VAL A 16 12.43 15.29 -2.16
CA VAL A 16 11.75 14.26 -1.36
C VAL A 16 12.02 12.87 -1.93
N LEU A 17 12.07 12.73 -3.25
CA LEU A 17 12.62 11.56 -3.92
C LEU A 17 13.83 11.99 -4.72
N ASN A 18 14.95 11.28 -4.60
CA ASN A 18 16.25 11.66 -5.14
C ASN A 18 16.88 10.53 -5.96
N GLY A 19 16.29 10.24 -7.13
CA GLY A 19 16.79 9.21 -8.02
C GLY A 19 16.39 7.79 -7.54
N VAL A 20 15.15 7.60 -7.10
CA VAL A 20 14.67 6.29 -6.65
C VAL A 20 14.72 5.29 -7.80
N ASN A 21 15.41 4.17 -7.56
CA ASN A 21 15.39 2.98 -8.40
C ASN A 21 14.77 1.85 -7.60
N LEU A 22 13.74 1.18 -8.16
CA LEU A 22 13.01 0.13 -7.48
C LEU A 22 12.47 -0.88 -8.48
N HIS A 23 12.65 -2.17 -8.20
CA HIS A 23 12.05 -3.24 -8.99
C HIS A 23 11.25 -4.19 -8.10
N ILE A 24 9.96 -4.36 -8.41
CA ILE A 24 9.03 -5.25 -7.73
C ILE A 24 8.62 -6.35 -8.70
N GLU A 25 8.86 -7.58 -8.33
CA GLU A 25 8.48 -8.76 -9.12
C GLU A 25 6.97 -9.01 -9.08
N GLU A 26 6.44 -9.65 -10.12
CA GLU A 26 5.02 -10.00 -10.18
C GLU A 26 4.67 -11.07 -9.15
N GLY A 27 3.51 -10.92 -8.50
CA GLY A 27 3.02 -11.87 -7.49
C GLY A 27 3.76 -11.83 -6.15
N THR A 28 4.67 -10.88 -5.94
CA THR A 28 5.39 -10.73 -4.66
C THR A 28 4.77 -9.68 -3.76
N SER A 29 4.96 -9.86 -2.45
CA SER A 29 4.63 -8.86 -1.43
C SER A 29 5.90 -8.11 -1.04
N SER A 30 6.03 -6.88 -1.52
CA SER A 30 7.16 -6.00 -1.23
C SER A 30 6.82 -4.99 -0.14
N VAL A 31 7.79 -4.69 0.71
CA VAL A 31 7.63 -3.70 1.78
C VAL A 31 8.72 -2.65 1.69
N ILE A 32 8.34 -1.37 1.81
CA ILE A 32 9.29 -0.26 1.97
C ILE A 32 9.23 0.22 3.42
N ILE A 33 10.35 0.10 4.12
CA ILE A 33 10.55 0.63 5.46
C ILE A 33 11.31 1.95 5.43
N GLY A 34 11.26 2.68 6.54
CA GLY A 34 12.01 3.94 6.72
C GLY A 34 11.30 4.86 7.69
N GLY A 35 12.03 5.85 8.19
CA GLY A 35 11.51 6.83 9.14
C GLY A 35 10.35 7.68 8.61
N SER A 36 9.72 8.45 9.49
CA SER A 36 8.70 9.42 9.08
C SER A 36 9.33 10.50 8.17
N GLY A 37 8.61 10.90 7.13
CA GLY A 37 9.05 11.96 6.23
C GLY A 37 10.14 11.57 5.21
N THR A 38 10.53 10.30 5.11
CA THR A 38 11.55 9.84 4.15
C THR A 38 11.09 9.78 2.70
N GLY A 39 9.79 10.00 2.42
CA GLY A 39 9.24 10.02 1.06
C GLY A 39 8.39 8.80 0.68
N LYS A 40 8.16 7.84 1.59
CA LYS A 40 7.41 6.60 1.30
C LYS A 40 6.02 6.85 0.67
N SER A 41 5.18 7.62 1.34
CA SER A 41 3.83 7.94 0.81
C SER A 41 3.89 8.80 -0.46
N VAL A 42 4.94 9.64 -0.62
CA VAL A 42 5.16 10.40 -1.84
C VAL A 42 5.47 9.46 -3.00
N LEU A 43 6.30 8.45 -2.78
CA LEU A 43 6.62 7.43 -3.79
C LEU A 43 5.36 6.70 -4.28
N ILE A 44 4.51 6.21 -3.36
CA ILE A 44 3.23 5.57 -3.74
C ILE A 44 2.35 6.55 -4.53
N LYS A 45 2.23 7.80 -4.08
CA LYS A 45 1.42 8.81 -4.78
C LYS A 45 1.94 9.11 -6.19
N CYS A 46 3.26 9.07 -6.40
CA CYS A 46 3.85 9.18 -7.73
C CYS A 46 3.52 7.97 -8.61
N ILE A 47 3.62 6.74 -8.07
CA ILE A 47 3.26 5.52 -8.81
C ILE A 47 1.78 5.53 -9.21
N LEU A 48 0.91 6.02 -8.32
CA LEU A 48 -0.55 6.13 -8.56
C LEU A 48 -0.95 7.29 -9.49
N GLY A 49 -0.01 8.16 -9.86
CA GLY A 49 -0.32 9.36 -10.65
C GLY A 49 -1.05 10.45 -9.88
N LEU A 50 -1.08 10.38 -8.56
CA LEU A 50 -1.66 11.41 -7.68
C LEU A 50 -0.71 12.60 -7.47
N LEU A 51 0.60 12.37 -7.69
CA LEU A 51 1.64 13.39 -7.73
C LEU A 51 2.47 13.17 -8.99
N THR A 52 2.78 14.25 -9.70
CA THR A 52 3.65 14.19 -10.87
C THR A 52 5.10 14.32 -10.43
N PRO A 53 5.94 13.30 -10.67
CA PRO A 53 7.39 13.43 -10.52
C PRO A 53 7.96 14.45 -11.53
N GLU A 54 9.13 15.03 -11.24
CA GLU A 54 9.80 15.92 -12.18
C GLU A 54 10.59 15.11 -13.23
N GLU A 55 11.25 14.03 -12.79
CA GLU A 55 12.12 13.23 -13.63
C GLU A 55 11.96 11.75 -13.36
N GLY A 56 12.45 10.92 -14.27
CA GLY A 56 12.50 9.49 -14.15
C GLY A 56 11.41 8.76 -14.94
N ARG A 57 11.30 7.47 -14.67
CA ARG A 57 10.42 6.56 -15.40
C ARG A 57 9.68 5.61 -14.45
N ILE A 58 8.42 5.35 -14.73
CA ILE A 58 7.62 4.33 -14.04
C ILE A 58 6.99 3.42 -15.09
N SER A 59 7.22 2.12 -14.97
CA SER A 59 6.61 1.09 -15.78
C SER A 59 5.90 0.05 -14.92
N ILE A 60 4.75 -0.44 -15.36
CA ILE A 60 3.96 -1.49 -14.69
C ILE A 60 3.55 -2.53 -15.74
N LYS A 61 3.87 -3.81 -15.52
CA LYS A 61 3.64 -4.89 -16.50
C LYS A 61 4.17 -4.49 -17.89
N ASP A 62 5.39 -3.98 -17.96
CA ASP A 62 6.05 -3.51 -19.18
C ASP A 62 5.34 -2.34 -19.88
N ASN A 63 4.24 -1.85 -19.32
CA ASN A 63 3.59 -0.64 -19.81
C ASN A 63 4.22 0.58 -19.16
N LEU A 64 4.71 1.49 -19.96
CA LEU A 64 5.21 2.76 -19.52
C LEU A 64 4.05 3.64 -19.03
N ILE A 65 4.06 3.96 -17.73
CA ILE A 65 3.03 4.75 -17.05
C ILE A 65 3.42 6.21 -16.96
N PHE A 66 4.69 6.47 -16.68
CA PHE A 66 5.21 7.83 -16.53
C PHE A 66 6.61 7.92 -17.11
N GLU A 67 6.92 9.03 -17.77
CA GLU A 67 8.24 9.37 -18.27
C GLU A 67 8.37 10.89 -18.41
N ASN A 68 9.43 11.46 -17.81
CA ASN A 68 9.82 12.85 -17.95
C ASN A 68 8.65 13.86 -17.84
N GLY A 69 7.98 13.87 -16.70
CA GLY A 69 6.90 14.80 -16.38
C GLY A 69 5.54 14.47 -17.02
N LYS A 70 5.40 13.37 -17.75
CA LYS A 70 4.15 13.02 -18.44
C LYS A 70 3.65 11.63 -18.09
N PHE A 71 2.39 11.55 -17.65
CA PHE A 71 1.69 10.28 -17.51
C PHE A 71 1.14 9.83 -18.86
N LYS A 72 1.29 8.52 -19.12
CA LYS A 72 0.68 7.85 -20.29
C LYS A 72 -0.60 7.17 -19.82
N LYS A 73 -1.69 7.37 -20.58
CA LYS A 73 -2.99 6.77 -20.25
C LYS A 73 -2.89 5.24 -20.35
N ASN A 74 -3.11 4.56 -19.25
CA ASN A 74 -3.19 3.09 -19.21
C ASN A 74 -4.46 2.66 -18.46
N ASN A 75 -5.45 2.15 -19.19
CA ASN A 75 -6.74 1.75 -18.62
C ASN A 75 -6.80 0.24 -18.33
N LYS A 76 -5.69 -0.50 -18.44
CA LYS A 76 -5.71 -1.97 -18.36
C LYS A 76 -5.33 -2.50 -16.98
N ILE A 77 -4.61 -1.71 -16.17
CA ILE A 77 -4.10 -2.15 -14.88
C ILE A 77 -5.09 -1.76 -13.78
N LYS A 78 -5.56 -2.74 -13.03
CA LYS A 78 -6.43 -2.51 -11.89
C LYS A 78 -5.58 -2.36 -10.63
N ILE A 79 -5.76 -1.25 -9.94
CA ILE A 79 -5.00 -0.92 -8.74
C ILE A 79 -5.93 -0.80 -7.54
N GLY A 80 -5.69 -1.61 -6.51
CA GLY A 80 -6.30 -1.48 -5.19
C GLY A 80 -5.44 -0.60 -4.29
N MET A 81 -6.07 0.14 -3.37
CA MET A 81 -5.36 0.98 -2.40
C MET A 81 -6.03 0.93 -1.03
N LEU A 82 -5.24 0.68 0.00
CA LEU A 82 -5.60 0.90 1.40
C LEU A 82 -4.76 2.04 1.95
N PHE A 83 -5.40 3.17 2.24
CA PHE A 83 -4.77 4.36 2.81
C PHE A 83 -4.62 4.25 4.33
N GLN A 84 -3.69 5.00 4.91
CA GLN A 84 -3.38 5.01 6.34
C GLN A 84 -4.64 5.18 7.23
N GLY A 85 -5.55 6.08 6.90
CA GLY A 85 -6.83 6.27 7.60
C GLY A 85 -7.97 5.38 7.10
N GLY A 86 -7.72 4.38 6.21
CA GLY A 86 -8.76 3.64 5.51
C GLY A 86 -9.43 4.44 4.39
N ALA A 87 -9.51 5.76 4.50
CA ALA A 87 -10.13 6.69 3.55
C ALA A 87 -11.51 6.21 3.06
N LEU A 88 -12.34 5.78 4.00
CA LEU A 88 -13.74 5.48 3.74
C LEU A 88 -14.51 6.79 3.54
N PHE A 89 -15.52 6.74 2.70
CA PHE A 89 -16.44 7.87 2.51
C PHE A 89 -17.45 7.87 3.65
N ASP A 90 -17.36 8.85 4.55
CA ASP A 90 -18.21 8.94 5.77
C ASP A 90 -19.70 9.07 5.45
N SER A 91 -20.04 9.66 4.32
CA SER A 91 -21.43 9.84 3.85
C SER A 91 -22.02 8.59 3.18
N LEU A 92 -21.21 7.56 2.93
CA LEU A 92 -21.64 6.33 2.28
C LEU A 92 -21.72 5.17 3.26
N ARG A 93 -22.71 4.30 3.07
CA ARG A 93 -22.82 3.05 3.82
C ARG A 93 -21.66 2.12 3.49
N ILE A 94 -21.41 1.14 4.34
CA ILE A 94 -20.29 0.19 4.18
C ILE A 94 -20.37 -0.54 2.83
N TRP A 95 -21.54 -1.03 2.42
CA TRP A 95 -21.66 -1.68 1.12
C TRP A 95 -21.32 -0.73 -0.06
N GLN A 96 -21.65 0.55 0.06
CA GLN A 96 -21.33 1.56 -0.97
C GLN A 96 -19.83 1.87 -1.01
N ASN A 97 -19.18 1.89 0.17
CA ASN A 97 -17.74 2.00 0.25
C ASN A 97 -17.04 0.83 -0.42
N VAL A 98 -17.43 -0.42 -0.11
CA VAL A 98 -16.81 -1.63 -0.68
C VAL A 98 -17.02 -1.70 -2.20
N SER A 99 -18.24 -1.47 -2.67
CA SER A 99 -18.60 -1.56 -4.08
C SER A 99 -18.47 -0.24 -4.84
N PHE A 100 -17.75 0.76 -4.31
CA PHE A 100 -17.67 2.10 -4.90
C PHE A 100 -17.27 2.08 -6.37
N TYR A 101 -16.26 1.29 -6.73
CA TYR A 101 -15.82 1.11 -8.10
C TYR A 101 -16.94 0.56 -9.00
N ASN A 102 -17.65 -0.47 -8.55
CA ASN A 102 -18.74 -1.09 -9.31
C ASN A 102 -19.91 -0.12 -9.51
N ILE A 103 -20.22 0.69 -8.50
CA ILE A 103 -21.25 1.76 -8.57
C ILE A 103 -20.85 2.79 -9.63
N GLN A 104 -19.60 3.27 -9.61
CA GLN A 104 -19.10 4.27 -10.58
C GLN A 104 -19.08 3.71 -12.02
N ASN A 105 -18.95 2.39 -12.18
CA ASN A 105 -19.03 1.73 -13.48
C ASN A 105 -20.46 1.31 -13.90
N GLY A 106 -21.48 1.84 -13.22
CA GLY A 106 -22.88 1.66 -13.58
C GLY A 106 -23.46 0.29 -13.30
N LYS A 107 -22.82 -0.52 -12.44
CA LYS A 107 -23.42 -1.80 -12.02
C LYS A 107 -24.68 -1.56 -11.20
N ASN A 108 -25.67 -2.44 -11.35
CA ASN A 108 -26.92 -2.29 -10.64
C ASN A 108 -26.77 -2.45 -9.11
N LYS A 109 -27.67 -1.82 -8.35
CA LYS A 109 -27.60 -1.76 -6.87
C LYS A 109 -27.59 -3.15 -6.24
N LYS A 110 -28.40 -4.10 -6.75
CA LYS A 110 -28.48 -5.45 -6.18
C LYS A 110 -27.15 -6.17 -6.29
N PHE A 111 -26.52 -6.14 -7.47
CA PHE A 111 -25.17 -6.69 -7.68
C PHE A 111 -24.15 -6.06 -6.74
N CYS A 112 -24.12 -4.72 -6.64
CA CYS A 112 -23.17 -4.03 -5.77
C CYS A 112 -23.34 -4.38 -4.30
N PHE A 113 -24.57 -4.56 -3.84
CA PHE A 113 -24.88 -4.94 -2.48
C PHE A 113 -24.44 -6.38 -2.16
N GLU A 114 -24.75 -7.33 -3.04
CA GLU A 114 -24.36 -8.74 -2.89
C GLU A 114 -22.83 -8.90 -2.98
N ASP A 115 -22.17 -8.24 -3.91
CA ASP A 115 -20.71 -8.23 -4.05
C ASP A 115 -20.02 -7.64 -2.81
N ALA A 116 -20.60 -6.59 -2.22
CA ALA A 116 -20.08 -6.03 -0.97
C ALA A 116 -20.14 -7.03 0.19
N ILE A 117 -21.24 -7.74 0.36
CA ILE A 117 -21.35 -8.77 1.41
C ILE A 117 -20.25 -9.82 1.24
N LEU A 118 -20.08 -10.36 0.03
CA LEU A 118 -19.05 -11.36 -0.25
C LEU A 118 -17.62 -10.86 0.06
N ASN A 119 -17.33 -9.60 -0.25
CA ASN A 119 -16.01 -9.03 0.03
C ASN A 119 -15.83 -8.68 1.52
N LEU A 120 -16.88 -8.33 2.25
CA LEU A 120 -16.84 -8.15 3.72
C LEU A 120 -16.59 -9.48 4.43
N GLU A 121 -17.25 -10.55 4.03
CA GLU A 121 -17.02 -11.90 4.57
C GLU A 121 -15.57 -12.36 4.38
N LYS A 122 -14.94 -12.07 3.25
CA LYS A 122 -13.52 -12.38 2.99
C LYS A 122 -12.56 -11.72 3.97
N VAL A 123 -12.94 -10.61 4.57
CA VAL A 123 -12.12 -9.89 5.57
C VAL A 123 -12.63 -10.12 7.00
N GLY A 124 -13.48 -11.13 7.21
CA GLY A 124 -13.99 -11.54 8.52
C GLY A 124 -14.99 -10.55 9.12
N LEU A 125 -15.76 -9.85 8.30
CA LEU A 125 -16.87 -9.01 8.74
C LEU A 125 -18.21 -9.63 8.35
N ASN A 126 -19.13 -9.67 9.31
CA ASN A 126 -20.48 -10.19 9.11
C ASN A 126 -21.33 -9.22 8.28
N LYS A 127 -22.40 -9.73 7.69
CA LYS A 127 -23.36 -8.94 6.91
C LYS A 127 -24.08 -7.84 7.71
N ASP A 128 -24.07 -7.91 9.04
CA ASP A 128 -24.74 -6.93 9.92
C ASP A 128 -24.16 -5.52 9.74
N VAL A 129 -22.87 -5.41 9.37
CA VAL A 129 -22.20 -4.12 9.17
C VAL A 129 -22.53 -3.47 7.83
N VAL A 130 -23.17 -4.18 6.91
CA VAL A 130 -23.30 -3.77 5.51
C VAL A 130 -24.04 -2.43 5.33
N ASN A 131 -25.01 -2.15 6.22
CA ASN A 131 -25.82 -0.94 6.20
C ASN A 131 -25.33 0.17 7.14
N LEU A 132 -24.29 -0.09 7.94
CA LEU A 132 -23.69 0.90 8.84
C LEU A 132 -22.90 1.95 8.05
N TYR A 133 -22.55 3.03 8.74
CA TYR A 133 -21.64 4.05 8.28
C TYR A 133 -20.24 3.85 8.92
N PRO A 134 -19.17 4.40 8.34
CA PRO A 134 -17.81 4.26 8.88
C PRO A 134 -17.70 4.69 10.36
N SER A 135 -18.40 5.73 10.78
CA SER A 135 -18.41 6.23 12.17
C SER A 135 -18.98 5.25 13.20
N GLU A 136 -19.72 4.23 12.75
CA GLU A 136 -20.32 3.19 13.62
C GLU A 136 -19.39 1.99 13.79
N LEU A 137 -18.20 1.98 13.17
CA LEU A 137 -17.24 0.90 13.20
C LEU A 137 -16.01 1.24 14.05
N SER A 138 -15.40 0.21 14.68
CA SER A 138 -14.09 0.33 15.29
C SER A 138 -12.99 0.58 14.23
N GLY A 139 -11.84 1.12 14.62
CA GLY A 139 -10.71 1.37 13.71
C GLY A 139 -10.27 0.10 12.95
N GLY A 140 -10.20 -1.04 13.63
CA GLY A 140 -9.87 -2.33 13.00
C GLY A 140 -10.93 -2.77 11.99
N MET A 141 -12.21 -2.57 12.27
CA MET A 141 -13.31 -2.85 11.32
C MET A 141 -13.23 -1.92 10.11
N GLN A 142 -12.95 -0.62 10.30
CA GLN A 142 -12.76 0.32 9.20
C GLN A 142 -11.60 -0.10 8.27
N LYS A 143 -10.48 -0.57 8.84
CA LYS A 143 -9.35 -1.11 8.05
C LYS A 143 -9.76 -2.34 7.24
N ARG A 144 -10.54 -3.27 7.84
CA ARG A 144 -11.06 -4.44 7.12
C ARG A 144 -12.01 -4.03 5.98
N VAL A 145 -12.89 -3.05 6.19
CA VAL A 145 -13.74 -2.51 5.11
C VAL A 145 -12.90 -1.89 4.00
N ALA A 146 -11.86 -1.13 4.35
CA ALA A 146 -10.95 -0.56 3.36
C ALA A 146 -10.19 -1.64 2.57
N LEU A 147 -9.81 -2.75 3.22
CA LEU A 147 -9.23 -3.92 2.56
C LEU A 147 -10.26 -4.58 1.64
N ALA A 148 -11.50 -4.80 2.10
CA ALA A 148 -12.59 -5.34 1.27
C ALA A 148 -12.82 -4.49 0.01
N ARG A 149 -12.80 -3.16 0.14
CA ARG A 149 -12.88 -2.23 -1.00
C ARG A 149 -11.69 -2.40 -1.95
N ALA A 150 -10.47 -2.50 -1.43
CA ALA A 150 -9.27 -2.64 -2.26
C ALA A 150 -9.27 -3.94 -3.07
N ILE A 151 -9.75 -5.04 -2.50
CA ILE A 151 -9.78 -6.37 -3.17
C ILE A 151 -11.02 -6.59 -4.06
N SER A 152 -12.10 -5.82 -3.88
CA SER A 152 -13.38 -6.02 -4.59
C SER A 152 -13.26 -5.94 -6.12
N ILE A 153 -12.32 -5.14 -6.61
CA ILE A 153 -12.07 -4.96 -8.04
C ILE A 153 -11.20 -6.06 -8.66
N LYS A 154 -10.76 -7.04 -7.86
CA LYS A 154 -9.75 -8.05 -8.23
C LYS A 154 -8.53 -7.36 -8.88
N PRO A 155 -7.77 -6.61 -8.09
CA PRO A 155 -6.67 -5.78 -8.61
C PRO A 155 -5.48 -6.62 -9.06
N ASP A 156 -4.71 -6.09 -10.02
CA ASP A 156 -3.40 -6.63 -10.40
C ASP A 156 -2.34 -6.26 -9.35
N ILE A 157 -2.50 -5.06 -8.76
CA ILE A 157 -1.58 -4.50 -7.75
C ILE A 157 -2.39 -3.93 -6.60
N ILE A 158 -1.92 -4.14 -5.36
CA ILE A 158 -2.47 -3.51 -4.17
C ILE A 158 -1.39 -2.72 -3.45
N PHE A 159 -1.68 -1.45 -3.19
CA PHE A 159 -0.85 -0.60 -2.36
C PHE A 159 -1.42 -0.49 -0.95
N PHE A 160 -0.56 -0.59 0.05
CA PHE A 160 -0.89 -0.44 1.46
C PHE A 160 -0.06 0.70 2.07
N ASP A 161 -0.71 1.77 2.47
CA ASP A 161 -0.07 2.91 3.13
C ASP A 161 -0.33 2.81 4.64
N GLU A 162 0.67 2.36 5.40
CA GLU A 162 0.63 2.21 6.87
C GLU A 162 -0.64 1.46 7.34
N PRO A 163 -0.89 0.21 6.89
CA PRO A 163 -2.17 -0.47 7.07
C PRO A 163 -2.53 -0.74 8.52
N THR A 164 -1.54 -0.87 9.41
CA THR A 164 -1.72 -1.22 10.82
C THR A 164 -1.58 -0.03 11.78
N THR A 165 -1.22 1.15 11.26
CA THR A 165 -1.05 2.34 12.09
C THR A 165 -2.34 2.72 12.82
N GLY A 166 -2.22 2.96 14.13
CA GLY A 166 -3.35 3.31 15.01
C GLY A 166 -4.15 2.13 15.53
N LEU A 167 -3.71 0.89 15.28
CA LEU A 167 -4.29 -0.33 15.84
C LEU A 167 -3.47 -0.85 17.03
N ASP A 168 -4.15 -1.55 17.93
CA ASP A 168 -3.48 -2.36 18.94
C ASP A 168 -2.75 -3.55 18.29
N PRO A 169 -1.76 -4.18 18.97
CA PRO A 169 -0.95 -5.26 18.37
C PRO A 169 -1.76 -6.47 17.90
N ILE A 170 -2.86 -6.81 18.57
CA ILE A 170 -3.71 -7.95 18.19
C ILE A 170 -4.46 -7.64 16.90
N SER A 171 -5.06 -6.45 16.84
CA SER A 171 -5.75 -5.97 15.63
C SER A 171 -4.80 -5.81 14.44
N ALA A 172 -3.58 -5.35 14.70
CA ALA A 172 -2.53 -5.23 13.67
C ALA A 172 -2.15 -6.60 13.08
N ASP A 173 -1.94 -7.62 13.93
CA ASP A 173 -1.65 -8.99 13.48
C ASP A 173 -2.77 -9.57 12.61
N VAL A 174 -4.02 -9.33 12.99
CA VAL A 174 -5.17 -9.76 12.19
C VAL A 174 -5.17 -9.09 10.80
N ILE A 175 -4.89 -7.78 10.72
CA ILE A 175 -4.81 -7.08 9.42
C ILE A 175 -3.65 -7.61 8.58
N ASN A 176 -2.48 -7.85 9.18
CA ASN A 176 -1.32 -8.42 8.48
C ASN A 176 -1.63 -9.79 7.87
N LYS A 177 -2.27 -10.69 8.65
CA LYS A 177 -2.69 -12.01 8.18
C LYS A 177 -3.69 -11.91 7.02
N LEU A 178 -4.68 -11.01 7.13
CA LEU A 178 -5.64 -10.76 6.06
C LEU A 178 -4.96 -10.22 4.79
N ILE A 179 -4.00 -9.32 4.91
CA ILE A 179 -3.23 -8.81 3.76
C ILE A 179 -2.54 -9.97 3.03
N ILE A 180 -1.78 -10.81 3.75
CA ILE A 180 -1.07 -11.94 3.15
C ILE A 180 -2.05 -12.88 2.44
N GLU A 181 -3.08 -13.30 3.15
CA GLU A 181 -4.08 -14.24 2.64
C GLU A 181 -4.75 -13.68 1.37
N LYS A 182 -5.25 -12.44 1.43
CA LYS A 182 -6.04 -11.89 0.32
C LYS A 182 -5.19 -11.50 -0.88
N VAL A 183 -3.96 -11.03 -0.68
CA VAL A 183 -3.01 -10.79 -1.78
C VAL A 183 -2.70 -12.10 -2.51
N ARG A 184 -2.44 -13.18 -1.78
CA ARG A 184 -2.18 -14.52 -2.35
C ARG A 184 -3.40 -15.12 -3.04
N ASP A 185 -4.58 -15.04 -2.40
CA ASP A 185 -5.85 -15.56 -2.96
C ASP A 185 -6.18 -14.95 -4.34
N ILE A 186 -5.81 -13.68 -4.53
CA ILE A 186 -6.09 -12.94 -5.77
C ILE A 186 -4.95 -13.10 -6.78
N GLY A 187 -3.75 -13.51 -6.33
CA GLY A 187 -2.52 -13.53 -7.13
C GLY A 187 -2.02 -12.13 -7.48
N ALA A 188 -2.33 -11.13 -6.64
CA ALA A 188 -1.92 -9.76 -6.85
C ALA A 188 -0.46 -9.53 -6.44
N THR A 189 0.17 -8.51 -7.03
CA THR A 189 1.43 -7.94 -6.51
C THR A 189 1.09 -6.92 -5.43
N SER A 190 1.83 -6.86 -4.34
CA SER A 190 1.61 -5.83 -3.32
C SER A 190 2.83 -5.00 -3.01
N LEU A 191 2.58 -3.73 -2.69
CA LEU A 191 3.58 -2.83 -2.14
C LEU A 191 3.02 -2.18 -0.88
N THR A 192 3.63 -2.50 0.25
CA THR A 192 3.30 -1.91 1.55
C THR A 192 4.37 -0.92 1.96
N ILE A 193 3.96 0.24 2.46
CA ILE A 193 4.87 1.12 3.20
C ILE A 193 4.51 1.09 4.67
N THR A 194 5.51 0.93 5.52
CA THR A 194 5.33 0.93 6.97
C THR A 194 6.61 1.32 7.70
N HIS A 195 6.47 1.80 8.93
CA HIS A 195 7.57 1.94 9.88
C HIS A 195 7.54 0.84 10.96
N ASP A 196 6.49 -0.01 10.96
CA ASP A 196 6.37 -1.12 11.90
C ASP A 196 7.10 -2.37 11.37
N MET A 197 8.18 -2.74 12.07
CA MET A 197 9.00 -3.89 11.70
C MET A 197 8.29 -5.24 11.88
N SER A 198 7.36 -5.35 12.83
CA SER A 198 6.56 -6.56 13.00
C SER A 198 5.70 -6.83 11.77
N SER A 199 4.99 -5.81 11.31
CA SER A 199 4.22 -5.88 10.05
C SER A 199 5.12 -6.15 8.85
N ALA A 200 6.27 -5.45 8.74
CA ALA A 200 7.19 -5.62 7.62
C ALA A 200 7.67 -7.08 7.50
N ARG A 201 8.12 -7.70 8.60
CA ARG A 201 8.55 -9.11 8.62
C ARG A 201 7.42 -10.08 8.29
N THR A 202 6.19 -9.77 8.74
CA THR A 202 5.05 -10.65 8.55
C THR A 202 4.58 -10.70 7.11
N ILE A 203 4.47 -9.54 6.44
CA ILE A 203 3.85 -9.43 5.12
C ILE A 203 4.82 -9.52 3.94
N SER A 204 6.15 -9.36 4.16
CA SER A 204 7.08 -9.23 3.05
C SER A 204 7.65 -10.55 2.53
N ASP A 205 7.80 -10.61 1.22
CA ASP A 205 8.76 -11.46 0.54
C ASP A 205 10.08 -10.70 0.33
N LYS A 206 10.02 -9.39 0.03
CA LYS A 206 11.16 -8.50 -0.17
C LYS A 206 10.97 -7.17 0.59
N ILE A 207 12.05 -6.67 1.18
CA ILE A 207 12.06 -5.44 1.98
C ILE A 207 13.06 -4.46 1.36
N TYR A 208 12.64 -3.20 1.27
CA TYR A 208 13.48 -2.09 0.83
C TYR A 208 13.54 -1.04 1.92
N MET A 209 14.69 -0.37 2.10
CA MET A 209 14.79 0.77 3.00
C MET A 209 14.91 2.06 2.21
N LEU A 210 13.93 2.96 2.41
CA LEU A 210 13.94 4.31 1.87
C LEU A 210 14.48 5.29 2.93
N HIS A 211 15.58 5.99 2.58
CA HIS A 211 16.16 7.02 3.44
C HIS A 211 16.54 8.24 2.60
N LYS A 212 16.17 9.43 3.05
CA LYS A 212 16.44 10.72 2.36
C LYS A 212 16.12 10.70 0.85
N GLY A 213 15.03 10.00 0.49
CA GLY A 213 14.54 9.92 -0.88
C GLY A 213 15.25 8.90 -1.78
N GLU A 214 16.08 8.02 -1.23
CA GLU A 214 16.81 6.98 -1.97
C GLU A 214 16.55 5.60 -1.37
N ILE A 215 16.54 4.55 -2.19
CA ILE A 215 16.58 3.17 -1.72
C ILE A 215 18.04 2.85 -1.38
N ILE A 216 18.31 2.72 -0.08
CA ILE A 216 19.68 2.52 0.44
C ILE A 216 19.99 1.06 0.77
N TRP A 217 18.97 0.21 0.77
CA TRP A 217 19.11 -1.22 1.05
C TRP A 217 17.91 -1.99 0.50
N GLU A 218 18.18 -3.23 0.07
CA GLU A 218 17.17 -4.22 -0.26
C GLU A 218 17.57 -5.60 0.25
N GLY A 219 16.59 -6.41 0.61
CA GLY A 219 16.77 -7.78 1.11
C GLY A 219 15.42 -8.45 1.35
N ASN A 220 15.43 -9.51 2.14
CA ASN A 220 14.23 -10.21 2.57
C ASN A 220 14.17 -10.30 4.11
N LYS A 221 13.11 -10.88 4.64
CA LYS A 221 12.92 -11.05 6.10
C LYS A 221 14.02 -11.86 6.78
N ASP A 222 14.71 -12.74 6.06
CA ASP A 222 15.76 -13.59 6.63
C ASP A 222 17.12 -12.87 6.64
N THR A 223 17.36 -11.99 5.66
CA THR A 223 18.61 -11.24 5.53
C THR A 223 18.62 -9.91 6.28
N ILE A 224 17.46 -9.39 6.67
CA ILE A 224 17.38 -8.09 7.37
C ILE A 224 18.02 -8.12 8.76
N GLU A 225 17.96 -9.26 9.46
CA GLU A 225 18.54 -9.43 10.80
C GLU A 225 20.06 -9.59 10.78
N SER A 226 20.62 -10.05 9.65
CA SER A 226 22.04 -10.29 9.47
C SER A 226 22.74 -9.20 8.67
N THR A 227 22.05 -8.12 8.34
CA THR A 227 22.65 -7.04 7.54
C THR A 227 23.66 -6.23 8.33
N GLU A 228 24.75 -5.86 7.66
CA GLU A 228 25.76 -4.93 8.22
C GLU A 228 25.48 -3.47 7.86
N ASN A 229 24.39 -3.18 7.13
CA ASN A 229 24.05 -1.81 6.77
C ASN A 229 23.65 -1.02 8.03
N PRO A 230 24.41 0.03 8.43
CA PRO A 230 24.22 0.69 9.72
C PRO A 230 22.88 1.43 9.82
N PHE A 231 22.30 1.87 8.69
CA PHE A 231 20.97 2.49 8.68
C PHE A 231 19.89 1.46 8.99
N VAL A 232 19.97 0.28 8.39
CA VAL A 232 19.02 -0.81 8.62
C VAL A 232 19.16 -1.29 10.06
N VAL A 233 20.39 -1.55 10.54
CA VAL A 233 20.65 -1.97 11.93
C VAL A 233 20.06 -0.99 12.92
N GLN A 234 20.29 0.32 12.73
CA GLN A 234 19.72 1.33 13.61
C GLN A 234 18.19 1.30 13.59
N PHE A 235 17.59 1.20 12.42
CA PHE A 235 16.13 1.27 12.24
C PHE A 235 15.42 0.07 12.84
N ILE A 236 15.90 -1.16 12.59
CA ILE A 236 15.23 -2.39 13.05
C ILE A 236 15.35 -2.60 14.55
N ASN A 237 16.43 -2.08 15.18
CA ASN A 237 16.67 -2.17 16.62
C ASN A 237 16.15 -0.94 17.38
N GLY A 238 15.63 0.08 16.72
CA GLY A 238 15.13 1.30 17.34
C GLY A 238 16.19 2.07 18.12
N LEU A 239 17.44 2.08 17.63
CA LEU A 239 18.55 2.73 18.32
C LEU A 239 18.45 4.26 18.16
N SER A 240 18.62 4.99 19.28
CA SER A 240 18.62 6.46 19.27
C SER A 240 19.89 7.04 18.64
N GLU A 241 20.99 6.30 18.65
CA GLU A 241 22.26 6.69 18.07
C GLU A 241 22.53 5.91 16.78
N GLY A 242 23.03 6.62 15.75
CA GLY A 242 23.35 6.00 14.46
C GLY A 242 23.27 7.00 13.29
N PRO A 243 23.36 6.52 12.04
CA PRO A 243 23.41 7.37 10.86
C PRO A 243 22.05 8.02 10.49
N ILE A 244 20.94 7.56 11.06
CA ILE A 244 19.62 8.18 10.90
C ILE A 244 19.52 9.30 11.96
N ASN A 245 19.69 10.54 11.53
CA ASN A 245 19.56 11.75 12.35
C ASN A 245 18.36 12.55 11.90
#